data_d022b6a8cc40ef63092d61b72a07a6fb
#
_entry.id   d022b6a8cc40ef63092d61b72a07a6fb
#
_cell.length_a   1.000
_cell.length_b   1.000
_cell.length_c   1.000
_cell.angle_alpha   90.00
_cell.angle_beta   90.00
_cell.angle_gamma   90.00
#
_symmetry.space_group_name_H-M   'P 1'
#
loop_
_entity.id
_entity.type
_entity.pdbx_description
1 polymer ?
#
loop_
_entity_poly.entity_id
_entity_poly.type
_entity_poly.pdbx_seq_one_letter_code
_entity_poly.pdbx_strand_id
1 'polypeptide(L)'
;MLKDFSKLNFGVDGDSITAGEQWSWHVYNILGLASHHNVAVGTAVWYKRKLNIGGTQVDTQEYGCEGFAGISDGWEPCDDPSEMQKRVNNCAVVHIQRFISEVKSGEQPVPDVFAFAMGTNDDENLLGDADKALSGKSLENNEDIDPYTEAGAMRWCIQRIMEEFPKCRVFVLTPIQTASPGHNKKIEKTIANIYKIAGAMSAQVVDCFHNCGICEKFEIEGAQGKYLKDGLHPGENGQALEGAYAAKEIGNNLF
;
A
#
# COMPACT_ATOMS: atom_id res chain seq x y z
N MET A 1 -25.80 14.01 14.56
CA MET A 1 -24.73 13.85 15.57
C MET A 1 -23.40 13.88 14.81
N LEU A 2 -22.47 14.74 15.20
CA LEU A 2 -21.13 14.72 14.59
C LEU A 2 -20.44 13.43 15.02
N LYS A 3 -19.84 12.70 14.08
CA LYS A 3 -19.08 11.49 14.36
C LYS A 3 -17.80 11.89 15.10
N ASP A 4 -17.45 11.19 16.17
CA ASP A 4 -16.23 11.40 16.96
C ASP A 4 -15.26 10.24 16.69
N PHE A 5 -14.16 10.53 16.05
CA PHE A 5 -13.12 9.56 15.71
C PHE A 5 -11.88 9.70 16.59
N SER A 6 -11.89 10.60 17.60
CA SER A 6 -10.73 10.94 18.42
C SER A 6 -10.14 9.80 19.27
N LYS A 7 -10.77 8.64 19.26
CA LYS A 7 -10.30 7.42 19.95
C LYS A 7 -9.80 6.34 18.99
N LEU A 8 -9.89 6.56 17.68
CA LEU A 8 -9.54 5.56 16.68
C LEU A 8 -8.07 5.69 16.28
N ASN A 9 -7.37 4.57 16.30
CA ASN A 9 -5.99 4.44 15.87
C ASN A 9 -5.91 4.10 14.38
N PHE A 10 -5.08 4.83 13.65
CA PHE A 10 -4.92 4.72 12.20
C PHE A 10 -3.57 4.14 11.82
N GLY A 11 -3.58 2.98 11.17
CA GLY A 11 -2.42 2.37 10.52
C GLY A 11 -2.48 2.58 9.01
N VAL A 12 -1.33 2.76 8.37
CA VAL A 12 -1.25 2.91 6.92
C VAL A 12 0.01 2.27 6.35
N ASP A 13 -0.14 1.65 5.19
CA ASP A 13 0.95 1.15 4.36
C ASP A 13 0.80 1.65 2.91
N GLY A 14 1.92 1.75 2.21
CA GLY A 14 1.94 2.23 0.83
C GLY A 14 3.35 2.38 0.27
N ASP A 15 3.42 3.06 -0.85
CA ASP A 15 4.66 3.38 -1.56
C ASP A 15 5.13 4.83 -1.30
N SER A 16 5.93 5.41 -2.23
CA SER A 16 6.46 6.79 -2.11
C SER A 16 5.38 7.88 -1.98
N ILE A 17 4.17 7.63 -2.45
CA ILE A 17 3.04 8.57 -2.35
C ILE A 17 2.51 8.59 -0.90
N THR A 18 2.77 7.55 -0.12
CA THR A 18 2.35 7.41 1.27
C THR A 18 3.49 7.62 2.27
N ALA A 19 4.74 7.25 1.91
CA ALA A 19 5.89 7.20 2.82
C ALA A 19 6.24 8.55 3.48
N GLY A 20 5.94 9.67 2.85
CA GLY A 20 6.16 11.00 3.41
C GLY A 20 5.04 11.52 4.30
N GLU A 21 4.19 10.68 4.84
CA GLU A 21 3.00 11.06 5.64
C GLU A 21 2.05 12.01 4.91
N GLN A 22 2.03 11.96 3.61
CA GLN A 22 1.41 12.92 2.73
C GLN A 22 -0.14 12.95 2.89
N TRP A 23 -0.86 12.21 2.05
CA TRP A 23 -2.33 12.16 2.11
C TRP A 23 -2.84 11.59 3.45
N SER A 24 -2.13 10.61 4.03
CA SER A 24 -2.52 9.94 5.27
C SER A 24 -2.47 10.87 6.49
N TRP A 25 -1.53 11.83 6.51
CA TRP A 25 -1.48 12.88 7.53
C TRP A 25 -2.68 13.83 7.45
N HIS A 26 -3.14 14.15 6.23
CA HIS A 26 -4.38 14.91 6.05
C HIS A 26 -5.61 14.14 6.56
N VAL A 27 -5.70 12.82 6.30
CA VAL A 27 -6.76 11.96 6.85
C VAL A 27 -6.76 12.01 8.38
N TYR A 28 -5.59 11.78 8.99
CA TYR A 28 -5.41 11.83 10.44
C TYR A 28 -5.92 13.14 11.04
N ASN A 29 -5.51 14.28 10.47
CA ASN A 29 -5.90 15.60 10.98
C ASN A 29 -7.37 15.93 10.72
N ILE A 30 -7.91 15.66 9.52
CA ILE A 30 -9.29 15.97 9.16
C ILE A 30 -10.29 15.18 10.00
N LEU A 31 -10.00 13.90 10.24
CA LEU A 31 -10.86 13.04 11.06
C LEU A 31 -10.60 13.20 12.57
N GLY A 32 -9.48 13.83 12.96
CA GLY A 32 -9.10 14.00 14.36
C GLY A 32 -8.84 12.65 15.05
N LEU A 33 -8.12 11.74 14.38
CA LEU A 33 -7.83 10.39 14.87
C LEU A 33 -6.88 10.41 16.08
N ALA A 34 -6.87 9.36 16.89
CA ALA A 34 -6.04 9.27 18.12
C ALA A 34 -4.55 9.10 17.81
N SER A 35 -4.23 8.31 16.79
CA SER A 35 -2.85 8.04 16.37
C SER A 35 -2.75 7.85 14.86
N HIS A 36 -1.53 7.99 14.34
CA HIS A 36 -1.18 7.72 12.94
C HIS A 36 0.12 6.93 12.91
N HIS A 37 0.08 5.72 12.37
CA HIS A 37 1.24 4.84 12.26
C HIS A 37 1.44 4.44 10.80
N ASN A 38 2.49 4.99 10.18
CA ASN A 38 2.83 4.81 8.76
C ASN A 38 4.05 3.88 8.61
N VAL A 39 3.85 2.73 7.94
CA VAL A 39 4.92 1.78 7.63
C VAL A 39 5.33 1.79 6.15
N ALA A 40 4.78 2.70 5.36
CA ALA A 40 5.08 2.83 3.95
C ALA A 40 6.57 3.16 3.69
N VAL A 41 7.10 2.64 2.59
CA VAL A 41 8.46 2.93 2.11
C VAL A 41 8.39 3.26 0.62
N GLY A 42 9.18 4.23 0.17
CA GLY A 42 9.25 4.59 -1.25
C GLY A 42 9.51 3.38 -2.14
N THR A 43 9.05 3.40 -3.38
CA THR A 43 9.18 2.30 -4.37
C THR A 43 8.60 0.93 -3.98
N ALA A 44 7.89 0.82 -2.87
CA ALA A 44 7.27 -0.45 -2.46
C ALA A 44 6.27 -0.97 -3.50
N VAL A 45 6.13 -2.29 -3.54
CA VAL A 45 5.15 -3.04 -4.33
C VAL A 45 4.32 -3.95 -3.42
N TRP A 46 3.21 -4.49 -3.93
CA TRP A 46 2.41 -5.45 -3.16
C TRP A 46 3.17 -6.74 -2.84
N TYR A 47 3.85 -7.33 -3.83
CA TYR A 47 4.34 -8.70 -3.83
C TYR A 47 5.79 -8.87 -3.37
N LYS A 48 6.11 -10.03 -2.83
CA LYS A 48 7.49 -10.48 -2.56
C LYS A 48 8.27 -10.59 -3.88
N ARG A 49 9.55 -10.29 -3.82
CA ARG A 49 10.43 -10.27 -5.01
C ARG A 49 11.44 -11.41 -4.98
N LYS A 50 11.78 -11.91 -6.16
CA LYS A 50 12.92 -12.78 -6.43
C LYS A 50 13.73 -12.15 -7.56
N LEU A 51 14.94 -11.73 -7.29
CA LEU A 51 15.82 -11.12 -8.27
C LEU A 51 17.06 -11.96 -8.47
N ASN A 52 17.58 -12.03 -9.70
CA ASN A 52 18.87 -12.64 -10.00
C ASN A 52 19.88 -11.52 -10.27
N ILE A 53 20.89 -11.39 -9.42
CA ILE A 53 21.88 -10.36 -9.48
C ILE A 53 23.25 -11.00 -9.60
N GLY A 54 23.89 -10.83 -10.76
CA GLY A 54 25.22 -11.42 -11.02
C GLY A 54 25.29 -12.93 -10.86
N GLY A 55 24.18 -13.65 -11.11
CA GLY A 55 24.09 -15.10 -10.93
C GLY A 55 23.67 -15.55 -9.51
N THR A 56 23.50 -14.63 -8.58
CA THR A 56 23.00 -14.90 -7.22
C THR A 56 21.52 -14.56 -7.14
N GLN A 57 20.70 -15.52 -6.70
CA GLN A 57 19.30 -15.27 -6.43
C GLN A 57 19.14 -14.57 -5.08
N VAL A 58 18.46 -13.42 -5.07
CA VAL A 58 18.09 -12.68 -3.87
C VAL A 58 16.57 -12.77 -3.74
N ASP A 59 16.09 -13.26 -2.61
CA ASP A 59 14.67 -13.47 -2.31
C ASP A 59 14.23 -12.58 -1.15
N THR A 60 12.96 -12.16 -1.11
CA THR A 60 12.39 -11.43 0.01
C THR A 60 12.47 -12.25 1.29
N GLN A 61 13.02 -11.67 2.34
CA GLN A 61 13.10 -12.25 3.67
C GLN A 61 11.81 -11.96 4.47
N GLU A 62 11.46 -12.87 5.37
CA GLU A 62 10.41 -12.60 6.34
C GLU A 62 10.92 -11.61 7.41
N TYR A 63 10.05 -10.69 7.84
CA TYR A 63 10.40 -9.72 8.88
C TYR A 63 10.74 -10.42 10.19
N GLY A 64 11.85 -10.02 10.82
CA GLY A 64 12.28 -10.56 12.11
C GLY A 64 12.95 -11.94 12.05
N CYS A 65 13.19 -12.52 10.86
CA CYS A 65 14.02 -13.73 10.74
C CYS A 65 15.48 -13.46 11.11
N GLU A 66 16.20 -14.51 11.48
CA GLU A 66 17.64 -14.39 11.71
C GLU A 66 18.33 -13.87 10.45
N GLY A 67 19.15 -12.82 10.60
CA GLY A 67 19.84 -12.17 9.48
C GLY A 67 18.97 -11.26 8.63
N PHE A 68 17.78 -10.86 9.09
CA PHE A 68 16.95 -9.88 8.37
C PHE A 68 17.71 -8.57 8.12
N ALA A 69 17.89 -8.23 6.85
CA ALA A 69 18.73 -7.10 6.43
C ALA A 69 18.09 -5.72 6.66
N GLY A 70 16.77 -5.67 6.88
CA GLY A 70 16.00 -4.42 6.92
C GLY A 70 15.21 -4.18 5.63
N ILE A 71 14.63 -2.97 5.53
CA ILE A 71 13.86 -2.49 4.38
C ILE A 71 14.46 -1.16 3.94
N SER A 72 14.61 -0.93 2.64
CA SER A 72 14.99 0.38 2.10
C SER A 72 14.26 0.70 0.81
N ASP A 73 14.18 2.00 0.52
CA ASP A 73 13.69 2.53 -0.74
C ASP A 73 14.65 2.17 -1.90
N GLY A 74 14.10 2.11 -3.09
CA GLY A 74 14.83 1.85 -4.32
C GLY A 74 14.60 0.44 -4.89
N TRP A 75 14.69 0.34 -6.21
CA TRP A 75 14.50 -0.90 -6.97
C TRP A 75 15.60 -1.14 -8.00
N GLU A 76 16.42 -0.11 -8.27
CA GLU A 76 17.55 -0.26 -9.16
C GLU A 76 18.57 -1.26 -8.57
N PRO A 77 19.13 -2.14 -9.39
CA PRO A 77 20.23 -2.98 -8.95
C PRO A 77 21.39 -2.15 -8.37
N CYS A 78 21.97 -2.63 -7.28
CA CYS A 78 23.16 -2.03 -6.68
C CYS A 78 24.19 -3.10 -6.36
N ASP A 79 25.48 -2.70 -6.33
CA ASP A 79 26.60 -3.60 -6.11
C ASP A 79 26.75 -4.04 -4.64
N ASP A 80 26.05 -3.39 -3.71
CA ASP A 80 26.04 -3.78 -2.29
C ASP A 80 24.94 -4.84 -2.05
N PRO A 81 25.34 -6.11 -1.76
CA PRO A 81 24.36 -7.17 -1.53
C PRO A 81 23.44 -6.94 -0.34
N SER A 82 23.91 -6.26 0.71
CA SER A 82 23.11 -5.95 1.89
C SER A 82 22.04 -4.89 1.56
N GLU A 83 22.41 -3.86 0.83
CA GLU A 83 21.45 -2.84 0.39
C GLU A 83 20.45 -3.43 -0.61
N MET A 84 20.92 -4.28 -1.52
CA MET A 84 20.03 -4.98 -2.45
C MET A 84 19.01 -5.86 -1.75
N GLN A 85 19.42 -6.57 -0.70
CA GLN A 85 18.50 -7.37 0.12
C GLN A 85 17.41 -6.50 0.77
N LYS A 86 17.76 -5.32 1.29
CA LYS A 86 16.78 -4.38 1.86
C LYS A 86 15.77 -3.91 0.82
N ARG A 87 16.22 -3.62 -0.41
CA ARG A 87 15.35 -3.23 -1.52
C ARG A 87 14.41 -4.36 -1.95
N VAL A 88 14.90 -5.60 -1.95
CA VAL A 88 14.09 -6.79 -2.24
C VAL A 88 13.03 -7.03 -1.14
N ASN A 89 13.34 -6.70 0.12
CA ASN A 89 12.42 -6.76 1.24
C ASN A 89 11.33 -5.66 1.21
N ASN A 90 11.45 -4.66 0.32
CA ASN A 90 10.52 -3.54 0.24
C ASN A 90 9.22 -3.92 -0.49
N CYS A 91 8.30 -4.52 0.25
CA CYS A 91 6.99 -4.93 -0.25
C CYS A 91 5.95 -4.97 0.89
N ALA A 92 4.66 -4.88 0.51
CA ALA A 92 3.55 -4.88 1.47
C ALA A 92 3.58 -6.07 2.43
N VAL A 93 3.92 -7.27 1.96
CA VAL A 93 3.98 -8.47 2.81
C VAL A 93 4.93 -8.27 4.00
N VAL A 94 6.13 -7.74 3.75
CA VAL A 94 7.12 -7.47 4.81
C VAL A 94 6.73 -6.28 5.67
N HIS A 95 6.15 -5.24 5.08
CA HIS A 95 5.64 -4.09 5.83
C HIS A 95 4.55 -4.50 6.83
N ILE A 96 3.61 -5.36 6.42
CA ILE A 96 2.55 -5.84 7.30
C ILE A 96 3.10 -6.75 8.39
N GLN A 97 4.10 -7.57 8.13
CA GLN A 97 4.78 -8.34 9.17
C GLN A 97 5.44 -7.41 10.21
N ARG A 98 6.11 -6.33 9.74
CA ARG A 98 6.68 -5.30 10.61
C ARG A 98 5.61 -4.60 11.43
N PHE A 99 4.54 -4.11 10.80
CA PHE A 99 3.43 -3.43 11.46
C PHE A 99 2.84 -4.27 12.59
N ILE A 100 2.54 -5.55 12.30
CA ILE A 100 2.00 -6.49 13.29
C ILE A 100 2.98 -6.70 14.46
N SER A 101 4.28 -6.80 14.17
CA SER A 101 5.32 -6.95 15.20
C SER A 101 5.38 -5.72 16.11
N GLU A 102 5.36 -4.51 15.56
CA GLU A 102 5.39 -3.24 16.31
C GLU A 102 4.14 -3.08 17.20
N VAL A 103 2.95 -3.50 16.72
CA VAL A 103 1.74 -3.52 17.54
C VAL A 103 1.83 -4.56 18.65
N LYS A 104 2.30 -5.78 18.35
CA LYS A 104 2.43 -6.86 19.35
C LYS A 104 3.47 -6.57 20.42
N SER A 105 4.53 -5.83 20.09
CA SER A 105 5.55 -5.36 21.06
C SER A 105 5.05 -4.21 21.94
N GLY A 106 3.94 -3.57 21.58
CA GLY A 106 3.41 -2.40 22.26
C GLY A 106 4.07 -1.08 21.85
N GLU A 107 4.91 -1.08 20.80
CA GLU A 107 5.48 0.14 20.23
C GLU A 107 4.41 1.00 19.58
N GLN A 108 3.38 0.36 19.02
CA GLN A 108 2.26 1.02 18.36
C GLN A 108 0.92 0.52 18.91
N PRO A 109 -0.13 1.36 18.91
CA PRO A 109 -1.45 0.96 19.34
C PRO A 109 -2.09 -0.01 18.34
N VAL A 110 -3.04 -0.82 18.82
CA VAL A 110 -3.85 -1.67 17.94
C VAL A 110 -4.68 -0.78 17.00
N PRO A 111 -4.65 -1.01 15.67
CA PRO A 111 -5.38 -0.19 14.73
C PRO A 111 -6.89 -0.45 14.80
N ASP A 112 -7.68 0.62 14.76
CA ASP A 112 -9.12 0.58 14.51
C ASP A 112 -9.42 0.74 13.01
N VAL A 113 -8.53 1.41 12.30
CA VAL A 113 -8.59 1.68 10.87
C VAL A 113 -7.23 1.37 10.26
N PHE A 114 -7.19 0.61 9.17
CA PHE A 114 -5.98 0.37 8.39
C PHE A 114 -6.22 0.66 6.91
N ALA A 115 -5.34 1.41 6.28
CA ALA A 115 -5.43 1.74 4.86
C ALA A 115 -4.18 1.30 4.08
N PHE A 116 -4.39 0.61 2.98
CA PHE A 116 -3.37 0.35 1.97
C PHE A 116 -3.49 1.36 0.84
N ALA A 117 -2.38 1.96 0.42
CA ALA A 117 -2.29 2.83 -0.75
C ALA A 117 -1.05 2.46 -1.57
N MET A 118 -1.17 1.44 -2.39
CA MET A 118 -0.08 0.82 -3.12
C MET A 118 -0.55 0.37 -4.50
N GLY A 119 0.39 0.17 -5.43
CA GLY A 119 0.08 -0.29 -6.77
C GLY A 119 0.63 0.61 -7.88
N THR A 120 1.26 1.74 -7.53
CA THR A 120 1.89 2.64 -8.50
C THR A 120 3.12 2.01 -9.14
N ASN A 121 3.89 1.22 -8.38
CA ASN A 121 5.17 0.64 -8.79
C ASN A 121 5.06 -0.82 -9.26
N ASP A 122 3.88 -1.41 -9.20
CA ASP A 122 3.69 -2.83 -9.47
C ASP A 122 3.92 -3.16 -10.97
N ASP A 123 4.51 -4.33 -11.23
CA ASP A 123 4.77 -4.80 -12.58
C ASP A 123 3.54 -5.50 -13.15
N GLU A 124 3.04 -5.03 -14.29
CA GLU A 124 1.89 -5.60 -14.96
C GLU A 124 2.04 -7.09 -15.36
N ASN A 125 3.27 -7.61 -15.38
CA ASN A 125 3.53 -9.03 -15.62
C ASN A 125 3.37 -9.90 -14.36
N LEU A 126 3.25 -9.30 -13.19
CA LEU A 126 3.12 -9.95 -11.87
C LEU A 126 1.75 -9.74 -11.22
N LEU A 127 0.73 -9.35 -11.98
CA LEU A 127 -0.63 -9.14 -11.48
C LEU A 127 -1.23 -10.39 -10.82
N GLY A 128 -0.88 -11.57 -11.31
CA GLY A 128 -1.45 -12.82 -10.84
C GLY A 128 -2.91 -13.03 -11.22
N ASP A 129 -3.51 -14.10 -10.71
CA ASP A 129 -4.91 -14.46 -10.92
C ASP A 129 -5.71 -14.21 -9.62
N ALA A 130 -6.57 -13.19 -9.65
CA ALA A 130 -7.37 -12.81 -8.50
C ALA A 130 -8.41 -13.89 -8.10
N ASP A 131 -8.98 -14.65 -9.04
CA ASP A 131 -9.90 -15.75 -8.73
C ASP A 131 -9.16 -16.88 -8.00
N LYS A 132 -7.96 -17.21 -8.47
CA LYS A 132 -7.10 -18.19 -7.81
C LYS A 132 -6.74 -17.72 -6.39
N ALA A 133 -6.28 -16.49 -6.22
CA ALA A 133 -5.96 -15.91 -4.92
C ALA A 133 -7.16 -15.92 -3.95
N LEU A 134 -8.38 -15.68 -4.45
CA LEU A 134 -9.62 -15.71 -3.66
C LEU A 134 -10.11 -17.10 -3.35
N SER A 135 -9.75 -18.13 -4.14
CA SER A 135 -10.13 -19.53 -3.87
C SER A 135 -9.36 -20.13 -2.70
N GLY A 136 -8.20 -19.59 -2.37
CA GLY A 136 -7.38 -20.03 -1.24
C GLY A 136 -8.07 -19.84 0.11
N LYS A 137 -8.07 -20.89 0.94
CA LYS A 137 -8.82 -20.92 2.21
C LYS A 137 -7.99 -20.55 3.43
N SER A 138 -6.66 -20.63 3.33
CA SER A 138 -5.76 -20.41 4.46
C SER A 138 -4.46 -19.76 4.02
N LEU A 139 -3.95 -18.82 4.83
CA LEU A 139 -2.64 -18.20 4.62
C LEU A 139 -1.48 -19.17 4.86
N GLU A 140 -1.71 -20.27 5.56
CA GLU A 140 -0.70 -21.30 5.86
C GLU A 140 -0.45 -22.24 4.68
N ASN A 141 -1.43 -22.44 3.79
CA ASN A 141 -1.33 -23.26 2.58
C ASN A 141 -1.35 -22.36 1.34
N ASN A 142 -0.19 -21.85 0.97
CA ASN A 142 0.00 -20.79 -0.03
C ASN A 142 0.00 -21.26 -1.50
N GLU A 143 -0.47 -22.46 -1.85
CA GLU A 143 -0.49 -22.87 -3.26
C GLU A 143 -1.38 -21.99 -4.15
N ASP A 144 -2.47 -21.44 -3.58
CA ASP A 144 -3.41 -20.57 -4.26
C ASP A 144 -3.17 -19.08 -3.96
N ILE A 145 -2.65 -18.74 -2.76
CA ILE A 145 -2.35 -17.37 -2.35
C ILE A 145 -0.85 -17.12 -2.54
N ASP A 146 -0.43 -16.94 -3.79
CA ASP A 146 0.99 -16.73 -4.13
C ASP A 146 1.44 -15.30 -3.80
N PRO A 147 2.25 -15.08 -2.73
CA PRO A 147 2.70 -13.76 -2.33
C PRO A 147 3.72 -13.12 -3.29
N TYR A 148 4.14 -13.83 -4.33
CA TYR A 148 4.99 -13.31 -5.40
C TYR A 148 4.18 -12.75 -6.58
N THR A 149 2.87 -12.67 -6.46
CA THR A 149 1.96 -11.97 -7.38
C THR A 149 1.21 -10.87 -6.65
N GLU A 150 0.81 -9.83 -7.37
CA GLU A 150 0.03 -8.71 -6.81
C GLU A 150 -1.27 -9.18 -6.15
N ALA A 151 -2.06 -9.98 -6.87
CA ALA A 151 -3.34 -10.49 -6.36
C ALA A 151 -3.15 -11.35 -5.10
N GLY A 152 -2.16 -12.24 -5.09
CA GLY A 152 -1.88 -13.11 -3.94
C GLY A 152 -1.36 -12.31 -2.75
N ALA A 153 -0.45 -11.38 -2.95
CA ALA A 153 0.07 -10.52 -1.89
C ALA A 153 -1.00 -9.60 -1.30
N MET A 154 -1.83 -8.97 -2.15
CA MET A 154 -2.96 -8.14 -1.72
C MET A 154 -3.94 -8.96 -0.87
N ARG A 155 -4.33 -10.15 -1.33
CA ARG A 155 -5.18 -11.08 -0.58
C ARG A 155 -4.55 -11.44 0.77
N TRP A 156 -3.26 -11.77 0.78
CA TRP A 156 -2.51 -12.10 1.99
C TRP A 156 -2.50 -10.93 3.00
N CYS A 157 -2.13 -9.73 2.55
CA CYS A 157 -2.00 -8.56 3.41
C CYS A 157 -3.34 -8.17 4.05
N ILE A 158 -4.43 -8.10 3.26
CA ILE A 158 -5.76 -7.76 3.75
C ILE A 158 -6.21 -8.79 4.80
N GLN A 159 -6.10 -10.08 4.48
CA GLN A 159 -6.49 -11.14 5.42
C GLN A 159 -5.67 -11.07 6.70
N ARG A 160 -4.36 -10.85 6.60
CA ARG A 160 -3.47 -10.83 7.75
C ARG A 160 -3.83 -9.72 8.73
N ILE A 161 -4.15 -8.52 8.24
CA ILE A 161 -4.63 -7.41 9.08
C ILE A 161 -5.97 -7.78 9.75
N MET A 162 -6.91 -8.39 9.01
CA MET A 162 -8.21 -8.77 9.55
C MET A 162 -8.13 -9.89 10.60
N GLU A 163 -7.24 -10.85 10.43
CA GLU A 163 -7.03 -11.94 11.39
C GLU A 163 -6.36 -11.45 12.68
N GLU A 164 -5.31 -10.62 12.56
CA GLU A 164 -4.58 -10.11 13.72
C GLU A 164 -5.37 -9.03 14.48
N PHE A 165 -6.18 -8.24 13.76
CA PHE A 165 -6.97 -7.15 14.32
C PHE A 165 -8.45 -7.23 13.91
N PRO A 166 -9.24 -8.15 14.48
CA PRO A 166 -10.59 -8.47 14.00
C PRO A 166 -11.61 -7.31 14.08
N LYS A 167 -11.29 -6.24 14.82
CA LYS A 167 -12.12 -5.03 14.90
C LYS A 167 -11.68 -3.93 13.94
N CYS A 168 -10.54 -4.11 13.29
CA CYS A 168 -9.99 -3.13 12.37
C CYS A 168 -10.82 -3.04 11.09
N ARG A 169 -11.15 -1.82 10.66
CA ARG A 169 -11.76 -1.55 9.36
C ARG A 169 -10.64 -1.35 8.34
N VAL A 170 -10.66 -2.17 7.28
CA VAL A 170 -9.63 -2.15 6.24
C VAL A 170 -10.13 -1.39 5.02
N PHE A 171 -9.30 -0.48 4.55
CA PHE A 171 -9.48 0.30 3.34
C PHE A 171 -8.35 0.01 2.35
N VAL A 172 -8.67 0.04 1.06
CA VAL A 172 -7.67 -0.05 -0.01
C VAL A 172 -7.89 1.12 -0.96
N LEU A 173 -6.93 2.05 -0.98
CA LEU A 173 -6.95 3.17 -1.91
C LEU A 173 -6.42 2.70 -3.26
N THR A 174 -7.10 3.08 -4.33
CA THR A 174 -6.49 2.96 -5.66
C THR A 174 -5.36 3.98 -5.81
N PRO A 175 -4.29 3.68 -6.57
CA PRO A 175 -3.32 4.71 -6.93
C PRO A 175 -4.00 5.93 -7.56
N ILE A 176 -3.37 7.09 -7.48
CA ILE A 176 -3.81 8.31 -8.18
C ILE A 176 -3.44 8.27 -9.67
N GLN A 177 -4.03 9.14 -10.49
CA GLN A 177 -3.57 9.32 -11.86
C GLN A 177 -2.19 9.99 -11.88
N THR A 178 -1.35 9.55 -12.80
CA THR A 178 -0.05 10.15 -13.12
C THR A 178 -0.15 10.98 -14.40
N ALA A 179 0.90 11.74 -14.74
CA ALA A 179 0.98 12.46 -16.00
C ALA A 179 1.19 11.55 -17.22
N SER A 180 1.56 10.28 -17.00
CA SER A 180 1.87 9.33 -18.07
C SER A 180 0.66 8.45 -18.43
N PRO A 181 0.07 8.60 -19.64
CA PRO A 181 -1.05 7.76 -20.07
C PRO A 181 -0.68 6.26 -20.12
N GLY A 182 0.59 5.97 -20.43
CA GLY A 182 1.08 4.57 -20.46
C GLY A 182 1.13 3.96 -19.07
N HIS A 183 1.53 4.74 -18.07
CA HIS A 183 1.55 4.31 -16.68
C HIS A 183 0.13 4.14 -16.14
N ASN A 184 -0.76 5.08 -16.43
CA ASN A 184 -2.17 4.99 -16.00
C ASN A 184 -2.85 3.72 -16.51
N LYS A 185 -2.56 3.27 -17.73
CA LYS A 185 -3.07 1.98 -18.27
C LYS A 185 -2.57 0.75 -17.48
N LYS A 186 -1.36 0.81 -16.90
CA LYS A 186 -0.89 -0.26 -16.01
C LYS A 186 -1.61 -0.21 -14.68
N ILE A 187 -1.74 0.98 -14.10
CA ILE A 187 -2.48 1.22 -12.86
C ILE A 187 -3.93 0.73 -12.96
N GLU A 188 -4.61 0.91 -14.09
CA GLU A 188 -5.99 0.41 -14.30
C GLU A 188 -6.08 -1.11 -14.13
N LYS A 189 -5.03 -1.87 -14.45
CA LYS A 189 -5.00 -3.33 -14.24
C LYS A 189 -4.90 -3.67 -12.75
N THR A 190 -4.04 -2.98 -12.01
CA THR A 190 -3.95 -3.07 -10.54
C THR A 190 -5.28 -2.70 -9.89
N ILE A 191 -5.94 -1.64 -10.35
CA ILE A 191 -7.26 -1.22 -9.86
C ILE A 191 -8.30 -2.35 -10.02
N ALA A 192 -8.28 -3.07 -11.13
CA ALA A 192 -9.17 -4.21 -11.32
C ALA A 192 -8.96 -5.30 -10.24
N ASN A 193 -7.72 -5.61 -9.87
CA ASN A 193 -7.39 -6.50 -8.77
C ASN A 193 -7.85 -5.92 -7.42
N ILE A 194 -7.62 -4.62 -7.17
CA ILE A 194 -8.06 -3.95 -5.93
C ILE A 194 -9.57 -4.12 -5.74
N TYR A 195 -10.38 -3.78 -6.74
CA TYR A 195 -11.84 -3.93 -6.64
C TYR A 195 -12.26 -5.37 -6.39
N LYS A 196 -11.63 -6.32 -7.08
CA LYS A 196 -11.99 -7.73 -6.99
C LYS A 196 -11.60 -8.32 -5.63
N ILE A 197 -10.34 -8.12 -5.21
CA ILE A 197 -9.82 -8.69 -3.96
C ILE A 197 -10.43 -7.98 -2.75
N ALA A 198 -10.37 -6.65 -2.68
CA ALA A 198 -10.90 -5.89 -1.55
C ALA A 198 -12.41 -6.12 -1.39
N GLY A 199 -13.17 -6.11 -2.50
CA GLY A 199 -14.61 -6.36 -2.46
C GLY A 199 -14.95 -7.75 -1.93
N ALA A 200 -14.25 -8.80 -2.36
CA ALA A 200 -14.45 -10.16 -1.88
C ALA A 200 -14.05 -10.34 -0.40
N MET A 201 -13.08 -9.55 0.07
CA MET A 201 -12.60 -9.53 1.45
C MET A 201 -13.40 -8.62 2.38
N SER A 202 -14.46 -7.95 1.88
CA SER A 202 -15.20 -6.92 2.64
C SER A 202 -14.34 -5.74 3.11
N ALA A 203 -13.21 -5.49 2.46
CA ALA A 203 -12.44 -4.26 2.60
C ALA A 203 -13.07 -3.16 1.74
N GLN A 204 -13.01 -1.90 2.21
CA GLN A 204 -13.59 -0.77 1.50
C GLN A 204 -12.60 -0.23 0.46
N VAL A 205 -13.04 -0.07 -0.78
CA VAL A 205 -12.23 0.60 -1.81
C VAL A 205 -12.45 2.11 -1.75
N VAL A 206 -11.36 2.87 -1.72
CA VAL A 206 -11.34 4.32 -1.87
C VAL A 206 -10.78 4.64 -3.26
N ASP A 207 -11.63 4.99 -4.19
CA ASP A 207 -11.27 5.18 -5.59
C ASP A 207 -10.62 6.55 -5.85
N CYS A 208 -9.36 6.67 -5.50
CA CYS A 208 -8.58 7.89 -5.73
C CYS A 208 -8.33 8.14 -7.22
N PHE A 209 -8.14 7.08 -8.03
CA PHE A 209 -7.85 7.21 -9.46
C PHE A 209 -8.92 8.00 -10.22
N HIS A 210 -10.19 7.75 -9.93
CA HIS A 210 -11.29 8.39 -10.65
C HIS A 210 -11.88 9.60 -9.92
N ASN A 211 -11.70 9.71 -8.59
CA ASN A 211 -12.54 10.61 -7.80
C ASN A 211 -11.79 11.59 -6.90
N CYS A 212 -10.48 11.45 -6.66
CA CYS A 212 -9.75 12.37 -5.77
C CYS A 212 -9.51 13.76 -6.37
N GLY A 213 -9.72 13.93 -7.69
CA GLY A 213 -9.61 15.22 -8.38
C GLY A 213 -8.24 15.48 -9.02
N ILE A 214 -7.26 14.59 -8.85
CA ILE A 214 -6.00 14.60 -9.60
C ILE A 214 -6.29 13.98 -10.97
N CYS A 215 -6.00 14.72 -12.04
CA CYS A 215 -6.33 14.31 -13.40
C CYS A 215 -5.13 14.48 -14.34
N GLU A 216 -4.79 13.40 -15.04
CA GLU A 216 -3.70 13.34 -16.03
C GLU A 216 -3.62 14.57 -16.93
N LYS A 217 -4.78 15.11 -17.35
CA LYS A 217 -4.90 16.24 -18.29
C LYS A 217 -4.30 17.55 -17.77
N PHE A 218 -4.07 17.66 -16.47
CA PHE A 218 -3.50 18.84 -15.82
C PHE A 218 -2.05 18.65 -15.38
N GLU A 219 -1.48 17.47 -15.64
CA GLU A 219 -0.16 17.09 -15.17
C GLU A 219 0.85 17.06 -16.32
N ILE A 220 2.15 17.17 -15.99
CA ILE A 220 3.27 17.20 -16.94
C ILE A 220 4.24 16.11 -16.57
N GLU A 221 4.53 15.19 -17.51
CA GLU A 221 5.46 14.10 -17.28
C GLU A 221 6.89 14.63 -17.05
N GLY A 222 7.50 14.20 -15.95
CA GLY A 222 8.85 14.61 -15.54
C GLY A 222 8.98 16.06 -15.06
N ALA A 223 7.86 16.78 -14.87
CA ALA A 223 7.87 18.17 -14.42
C ALA A 223 6.68 18.48 -13.52
N GLN A 224 6.69 19.67 -12.90
CA GLN A 224 5.58 20.14 -12.08
C GLN A 224 4.37 20.46 -12.94
N GLY A 225 3.26 19.76 -12.64
CA GLY A 225 1.93 20.04 -13.15
C GLY A 225 1.09 20.82 -12.15
N LYS A 226 -0.22 20.60 -12.19
CA LYS A 226 -1.17 21.29 -11.30
C LYS A 226 -1.15 20.74 -9.87
N TYR A 227 -1.07 19.43 -9.72
CA TYR A 227 -1.13 18.71 -8.44
C TYR A 227 0.11 17.85 -8.18
N LEU A 228 0.77 17.37 -9.25
CA LEU A 228 1.96 16.53 -9.15
C LEU A 228 3.23 17.38 -9.32
N LYS A 229 4.25 17.12 -8.48
CA LYS A 229 5.51 17.87 -8.52
C LYS A 229 6.48 17.43 -9.63
N ASP A 230 6.31 16.21 -10.15
CA ASP A 230 7.18 15.57 -11.14
C ASP A 230 6.41 14.68 -12.14
N GLY A 231 5.08 14.83 -12.17
CA GLY A 231 4.19 14.01 -12.99
C GLY A 231 3.79 12.67 -12.36
N LEU A 232 4.31 12.35 -11.17
CA LEU A 232 4.01 11.12 -10.42
C LEU A 232 3.62 11.41 -8.97
N HIS A 233 4.47 12.13 -8.23
CA HIS A 233 4.30 12.35 -6.80
C HIS A 233 3.48 13.61 -6.54
N PRO A 234 2.47 13.56 -5.66
CA PRO A 234 1.69 14.74 -5.29
C PRO A 234 2.57 15.84 -4.68
N GLY A 235 2.37 17.08 -5.14
CA GLY A 235 2.81 18.27 -4.42
C GLY A 235 1.85 18.58 -3.27
N GLU A 236 2.09 19.66 -2.53
CA GLU A 236 1.28 20.04 -1.36
C GLU A 236 -0.24 20.07 -1.65
N ASN A 237 -0.63 20.71 -2.75
CA ASN A 237 -2.04 20.77 -3.16
C ASN A 237 -2.61 19.41 -3.56
N GLY A 238 -1.81 18.56 -4.19
CA GLY A 238 -2.20 17.19 -4.55
C GLY A 238 -2.43 16.32 -3.32
N GLN A 239 -1.52 16.39 -2.35
CA GLN A 239 -1.62 15.67 -1.07
C GLN A 239 -2.86 16.09 -0.28
N ALA A 240 -3.13 17.41 -0.22
CA ALA A 240 -4.31 17.92 0.45
C ALA A 240 -5.62 17.46 -0.23
N LEU A 241 -5.63 17.43 -1.56
CA LEU A 241 -6.79 17.01 -2.36
C LEU A 241 -7.08 15.52 -2.18
N GLU A 242 -6.06 14.66 -2.33
CA GLU A 242 -6.14 13.22 -2.11
C GLU A 242 -6.54 12.90 -0.67
N GLY A 243 -5.88 13.54 0.31
CA GLY A 243 -6.16 13.32 1.73
C GLY A 243 -7.56 13.77 2.14
N ALA A 244 -8.07 14.87 1.60
CA ALA A 244 -9.44 15.32 1.87
C ALA A 244 -10.48 14.34 1.29
N TYR A 245 -10.25 13.83 0.08
CA TYR A 245 -11.09 12.81 -0.52
C TYR A 245 -11.05 11.51 0.29
N ALA A 246 -9.86 11.01 0.62
CA ALA A 246 -9.68 9.79 1.41
C ALA A 246 -10.33 9.94 2.81
N ALA A 247 -10.16 11.08 3.48
CA ALA A 247 -10.79 11.34 4.77
C ALA A 247 -12.32 11.28 4.71
N LYS A 248 -12.91 11.86 3.67
CA LYS A 248 -14.36 11.80 3.44
C LYS A 248 -14.84 10.36 3.27
N GLU A 249 -14.18 9.58 2.39
CA GLU A 249 -14.60 8.21 2.09
C GLU A 249 -14.38 7.28 3.30
N ILE A 250 -13.24 7.38 3.98
CA ILE A 250 -12.96 6.64 5.21
C ILE A 250 -13.98 7.02 6.30
N GLY A 251 -14.14 8.31 6.57
CA GLY A 251 -15.07 8.79 7.60
C GLY A 251 -16.54 8.41 7.36
N ASN A 252 -16.98 8.33 6.09
CA ASN A 252 -18.33 7.90 5.75
C ASN A 252 -18.56 6.40 6.04
N ASN A 253 -17.52 5.58 5.94
CA ASN A 253 -17.59 4.12 6.05
C ASN A 253 -17.15 3.57 7.41
N LEU A 254 -16.79 4.41 8.38
CA LEU A 254 -16.38 3.96 9.72
C LEU A 254 -17.58 3.62 10.62
N PHE A 255 -18.77 4.22 10.38
CA PHE A 255 -19.99 3.98 11.15
C PHE A 255 -21.24 4.19 10.30
#